data_321da96f74bee8a027a3394e3bcb1971
#
_entry.id   321da96f74bee8a027a3394e3bcb1971
#
_cell.length_a   1.000
_cell.length_b   1.000
_cell.length_c   1.000
_cell.angle_alpha   90.00
_cell.angle_beta   90.00
_cell.angle_gamma   90.00
#
_symmetry.space_group_name_H-M   'P 1'
#
loop_
_entity.id
_entity.type
_entity.pdbx_description
1 polymer ?
#
loop_
_entity_poly.entity_id
_entity_poly.type
_entity_poly.pdbx_seq_one_letter_code
_entity_poly.pdbx_strand_id
1 'polypeptide(L)'
;MPNLPGVYLNIQDGNLGVLPALGEGVHVKIGVASQGPVNEVVALSDTKRAKEVFGSGPLLEAIGVAFAQGAGAIYAIRVNASVAGTVGTISKTGTGTGTLAASGSPLDAYEVVVRITRTGARGTAAFVYSLDGGDNWSPEIAVPSGGTYTLPGTGLTLTFTNGATEPSFVQGDEFRFTTTAPGYSLTDLNAAIDALFGQAQLRYQFVHVVGAATPTVAAAVDARMGEAASQHRYIWAILDAEDKSDSQLRTDWASFASTRVGVGAGYAEIASPITGRVHRRPISWLWAGRRAARPAQEDVGRVASGPLVGVVRLHRDEYVTPGLDEARFTTARTYPAYAGYYLTQGRLMAPPGSDFELDQYRSVMDLACTVAYQAGLRFVNESIRVDPATGGIAEKDAVRVEGYIAGMLRAALKGKVSEEEGQPAVRVQVDRTENILSSRRLPVRVGIVPLGYAKYIWVDIGFENPALAVRG
;
A
#
# COMPACT_ATOMS: atom_id res chain seq x y z
N MET A 1 15.70 33.51 18.33
CA MET A 1 16.53 32.56 19.09
C MET A 1 17.57 33.36 19.86
N PRO A 2 17.85 33.07 21.12
CA PRO A 2 18.89 33.78 21.84
C PRO A 2 20.25 33.44 21.25
N ASN A 3 21.04 34.47 20.91
CA ASN A 3 22.38 34.34 20.33
C ASN A 3 23.48 34.03 21.38
N LEU A 4 23.14 33.29 22.44
CA LEU A 4 24.10 32.94 23.48
C LEU A 4 24.52 31.48 23.34
N PRO A 5 25.80 31.14 23.55
CA PRO A 5 26.23 29.76 23.66
C PRO A 5 25.45 29.06 24.80
N GLY A 6 24.81 27.95 24.49
CA GLY A 6 24.01 27.20 25.47
C GLY A 6 23.51 25.86 24.89
N VAL A 7 23.04 24.98 25.77
CA VAL A 7 22.38 23.74 25.37
C VAL A 7 20.87 24.01 25.32
N TYR A 8 20.29 23.83 24.15
CA TYR A 8 18.87 23.98 23.91
C TYR A 8 18.25 22.62 23.74
N LEU A 9 17.30 22.26 24.62
CA LEU A 9 16.57 20.99 24.56
C LEU A 9 15.22 21.22 23.88
N ASN A 10 14.99 20.47 22.83
CA ASN A 10 13.67 20.35 22.19
C ASN A 10 13.14 18.95 22.47
N ILE A 11 12.10 18.83 23.28
CA ILE A 11 11.45 17.56 23.58
C ILE A 11 10.44 17.30 22.46
N GLN A 12 10.70 16.26 21.67
CA GLN A 12 9.78 15.76 20.65
C GLN A 12 8.97 14.60 21.24
N ASP A 13 7.65 14.67 21.12
CA ASP A 13 6.71 13.60 21.49
C ASP A 13 6.29 12.81 20.23
N GLY A 14 5.94 11.54 20.42
CA GLY A 14 5.45 10.67 19.33
C GLY A 14 6.52 9.86 18.59
N ASN A 15 7.78 9.85 19.03
CA ASN A 15 8.89 9.14 18.40
C ASN A 15 9.27 7.80 19.09
N LEU A 16 8.42 7.28 20.00
CA LEU A 16 8.69 6.00 20.70
C LEU A 16 8.42 4.74 19.85
N GLY A 17 8.07 4.89 18.57
CA GLY A 17 7.91 3.76 17.67
C GLY A 17 9.23 3.00 17.48
N VAL A 18 9.22 1.68 17.69
CA VAL A 18 10.38 0.82 17.40
C VAL A 18 10.45 0.59 15.89
N LEU A 19 11.48 1.15 15.25
CA LEU A 19 11.77 0.88 13.85
C LEU A 19 12.68 -0.35 13.75
N PRO A 20 12.29 -1.41 13.02
CA PRO A 20 13.17 -2.55 12.79
C PRO A 20 14.46 -2.13 12.08
N ALA A 21 15.59 -2.64 12.53
CA ALA A 21 16.93 -2.25 12.03
C ALA A 21 17.08 -2.42 10.50
N LEU A 22 16.38 -3.40 9.91
CA LEU A 22 16.38 -3.68 8.47
C LEU A 22 15.14 -3.13 7.74
N GLY A 23 14.25 -2.42 8.45
CA GLY A 23 13.05 -1.83 7.87
C GLY A 23 11.92 -2.82 7.54
N GLU A 24 11.99 -4.06 8.01
CA GLU A 24 10.93 -5.06 7.79
C GLU A 24 9.62 -4.60 8.41
N GLY A 25 8.52 -4.65 7.62
CA GLY A 25 7.20 -4.15 8.03
C GLY A 25 7.06 -2.63 7.99
N VAL A 26 8.14 -1.87 7.86
CA VAL A 26 8.09 -0.42 7.65
C VAL A 26 7.87 -0.12 6.19
N HIS A 27 6.94 0.77 5.90
CA HIS A 27 6.69 1.19 4.52
C HIS A 27 6.47 2.70 4.43
N VAL A 28 6.54 3.21 3.20
CA VAL A 28 6.28 4.60 2.89
C VAL A 28 4.94 4.72 2.20
N LYS A 29 4.11 5.68 2.61
CA LYS A 29 2.90 6.07 1.89
C LYS A 29 3.10 7.44 1.26
N ILE A 30 2.84 7.54 -0.04
CA ILE A 30 2.92 8.77 -0.80
C ILE A 30 1.53 9.10 -1.33
N GLY A 31 1.00 10.29 -1.05
CA GLY A 31 -0.34 10.66 -1.49
C GLY A 31 -0.75 12.07 -1.10
N VAL A 32 -1.99 12.43 -1.41
CA VAL A 32 -2.54 13.76 -1.17
C VAL A 32 -3.23 13.83 0.18
N ALA A 33 -3.04 14.95 0.87
CA ALA A 33 -3.73 15.28 2.12
C ALA A 33 -4.04 16.78 2.18
N SER A 34 -5.01 17.18 3.02
CA SER A 34 -5.48 18.56 3.10
C SER A 34 -4.48 19.51 3.72
N GLN A 35 -3.57 19.01 4.55
CA GLN A 35 -2.53 19.82 5.22
C GLN A 35 -1.25 19.02 5.44
N GLY A 36 -0.27 19.62 6.09
CA GLY A 36 1.05 19.03 6.35
C GLY A 36 2.10 19.48 5.36
N PRO A 37 3.39 19.20 5.63
CA PRO A 37 4.49 19.59 4.76
C PRO A 37 4.45 18.81 3.43
N VAL A 38 4.73 19.48 2.33
CA VAL A 38 4.81 18.87 0.98
C VAL A 38 6.22 18.37 0.74
N ASN A 39 6.34 17.15 0.21
CA ASN A 39 7.62 16.51 -0.11
C ASN A 39 8.57 16.41 1.09
N GLU A 40 8.02 16.21 2.27
CA GLU A 40 8.80 15.90 3.47
C GLU A 40 8.38 14.55 4.04
N VAL A 41 9.36 13.81 4.55
CA VAL A 41 9.11 12.50 5.16
C VAL A 41 8.71 12.68 6.61
N VAL A 42 7.52 12.22 6.97
CA VAL A 42 7.00 12.24 8.34
C VAL A 42 6.91 10.82 8.86
N ALA A 43 7.52 10.55 10.00
CA ALA A 43 7.38 9.27 10.70
C ALA A 43 6.10 9.27 11.55
N LEU A 44 5.34 8.19 11.50
CA LEU A 44 4.06 8.02 12.17
C LEU A 44 4.01 6.68 12.89
N SER A 45 3.49 6.69 14.11
CA SER A 45 3.28 5.50 14.94
C SER A 45 1.80 5.22 15.24
N ASP A 46 0.92 6.20 14.98
CA ASP A 46 -0.51 6.10 15.28
C ASP A 46 -1.37 7.03 14.41
N THR A 47 -2.68 6.77 14.42
CA THR A 47 -3.67 7.52 13.63
C THR A 47 -3.92 8.93 14.15
N LYS A 48 -3.78 9.19 15.46
CA LYS A 48 -3.99 10.51 16.05
C LYS A 48 -2.96 11.50 15.52
N ARG A 49 -1.68 11.11 15.59
CA ARG A 49 -0.59 11.91 15.05
C ARG A 49 -0.72 12.12 13.54
N ALA A 50 -1.12 11.08 12.80
CA ALA A 50 -1.36 11.19 11.37
C ALA A 50 -2.45 12.23 11.05
N LYS A 51 -3.55 12.25 11.82
CA LYS A 51 -4.64 13.21 11.65
C LYS A 51 -4.20 14.63 12.00
N GLU A 52 -3.43 14.83 13.06
CA GLU A 52 -2.86 16.13 13.43
C GLU A 52 -1.97 16.72 12.33
N VAL A 53 -1.16 15.86 11.66
CA VAL A 53 -0.24 16.30 10.61
C VAL A 53 -0.96 16.51 9.28
N PHE A 54 -1.80 15.56 8.84
CA PHE A 54 -2.32 15.52 7.47
C PHE A 54 -3.79 15.98 7.33
N GLY A 55 -4.51 16.18 8.44
CA GLY A 55 -5.87 16.72 8.47
C GLY A 55 -6.92 15.78 7.93
N SER A 56 -7.07 15.69 6.60
CA SER A 56 -8.01 14.82 5.89
C SER A 56 -7.49 14.45 4.50
N GLY A 57 -8.16 13.52 3.84
CA GLY A 57 -7.87 13.13 2.46
C GLY A 57 -7.29 11.72 2.31
N PRO A 58 -7.04 11.29 1.06
CA PRO A 58 -6.69 9.91 0.74
C PRO A 58 -5.46 9.37 1.48
N LEU A 59 -4.41 10.19 1.63
CA LEU A 59 -3.20 9.76 2.34
C LEU A 59 -3.49 9.41 3.80
N LEU A 60 -4.23 10.27 4.51
CA LEU A 60 -4.59 10.02 5.91
C LEU A 60 -5.44 8.77 6.06
N GLU A 61 -6.46 8.61 5.21
CA GLU A 61 -7.34 7.44 5.22
C GLU A 61 -6.56 6.15 4.93
N ALA A 62 -5.65 6.15 3.95
CA ALA A 62 -4.80 5.01 3.63
C ALA A 62 -3.82 4.65 4.79
N ILE A 63 -3.33 5.65 5.54
CA ILE A 63 -2.55 5.44 6.75
C ILE A 63 -3.41 4.79 7.83
N GLY A 64 -4.63 5.30 8.04
CA GLY A 64 -5.58 4.72 9.00
C GLY A 64 -5.90 3.27 8.70
N VAL A 65 -6.19 2.94 7.43
CA VAL A 65 -6.43 1.55 6.97
C VAL A 65 -5.21 0.66 7.26
N ALA A 66 -3.99 1.15 7.02
CA ALA A 66 -2.79 0.36 7.29
C ALA A 66 -2.61 0.06 8.79
N PHE A 67 -2.81 1.04 9.67
CA PHE A 67 -2.79 0.81 11.12
C PHE A 67 -3.88 -0.16 11.58
N ALA A 68 -5.08 -0.09 10.99
CA ALA A 68 -6.16 -1.03 11.28
C ALA A 68 -5.82 -2.47 10.87
N GLN A 69 -5.02 -2.68 9.81
CA GLN A 69 -4.50 -4.01 9.43
C GLN A 69 -3.36 -4.49 10.35
N GLY A 70 -2.89 -3.66 11.29
CA GLY A 70 -1.80 -3.98 12.21
C GLY A 70 -0.42 -3.55 11.74
N ALA A 71 -0.32 -2.64 10.78
CA ALA A 71 0.96 -2.06 10.41
C ALA A 71 1.62 -1.36 11.62
N GLY A 72 2.94 -1.47 11.71
CA GLY A 72 3.75 -0.75 12.70
C GLY A 72 3.99 0.70 12.27
N ALA A 73 5.24 1.16 12.42
CA ALA A 73 5.61 2.51 12.00
C ALA A 73 5.49 2.70 10.47
N ILE A 74 5.01 3.88 10.08
CA ILE A 74 4.80 4.27 8.68
C ILE A 74 5.57 5.58 8.44
N TYR A 75 6.30 5.66 7.33
CA TYR A 75 6.71 6.94 6.78
C TYR A 75 5.65 7.45 5.81
N ALA A 76 5.30 8.72 5.89
CA ALA A 76 4.32 9.32 5.01
C ALA A 76 4.88 10.58 4.35
N ILE A 77 4.55 10.77 3.07
CA ILE A 77 4.93 11.94 2.29
C ILE A 77 3.68 12.50 1.64
N ARG A 78 3.37 13.75 1.97
CA ARG A 78 2.33 14.48 1.25
C ARG A 78 2.87 14.98 -0.08
N VAL A 79 2.16 14.62 -1.15
CA VAL A 79 2.43 15.13 -2.50
C VAL A 79 1.66 16.43 -2.71
N ASN A 80 2.20 17.33 -3.53
CA ASN A 80 1.45 18.50 -3.99
C ASN A 80 0.21 18.09 -4.78
N ALA A 81 -0.97 18.58 -4.38
CA ALA A 81 -2.25 18.29 -5.02
C ALA A 81 -2.46 19.18 -6.27
N SER A 82 -1.75 18.89 -7.35
CA SER A 82 -1.84 19.69 -8.60
C SER A 82 -3.09 19.39 -9.44
N VAL A 83 -3.79 18.28 -9.15
CA VAL A 83 -5.05 17.92 -9.80
C VAL A 83 -6.17 18.07 -8.79
N ALA A 84 -7.10 19.01 -9.06
CA ALA A 84 -8.22 19.25 -8.16
C ALA A 84 -9.22 18.08 -8.20
N GLY A 85 -9.80 17.75 -7.05
CA GLY A 85 -10.98 16.89 -6.98
C GLY A 85 -12.18 17.56 -7.69
N THR A 86 -13.12 16.76 -8.14
CA THR A 86 -14.30 17.22 -8.90
C THR A 86 -15.59 16.85 -8.20
N VAL A 87 -16.63 17.64 -8.45
CA VAL A 87 -18.00 17.36 -8.02
C VAL A 87 -18.76 16.76 -9.21
N GLY A 88 -19.36 15.59 -9.02
CA GLY A 88 -20.16 14.91 -10.02
C GLY A 88 -21.55 15.54 -10.18
N THR A 89 -22.28 15.06 -11.17
CA THR A 89 -23.65 15.52 -11.44
C THR A 89 -24.59 15.17 -10.29
N ILE A 90 -25.41 16.13 -9.87
CA ILE A 90 -26.42 15.94 -8.82
C ILE A 90 -27.68 15.34 -9.44
N SER A 91 -28.08 14.18 -8.93
CA SER A 91 -29.40 13.59 -9.21
C SER A 91 -30.38 13.97 -8.10
N LYS A 92 -31.64 14.21 -8.44
CA LYS A 92 -32.72 14.49 -7.49
C LYS A 92 -33.81 13.44 -7.62
N THR A 93 -34.34 13.01 -6.48
CA THR A 93 -35.59 12.25 -6.35
C THR A 93 -36.53 12.99 -5.41
N GLY A 94 -37.83 12.93 -5.65
CA GLY A 94 -38.86 13.60 -4.83
C GLY A 94 -39.66 14.63 -5.64
N THR A 95 -40.57 15.35 -4.97
CA THR A 95 -41.61 16.16 -5.60
C THR A 95 -41.42 17.67 -5.46
N GLY A 96 -40.54 18.12 -4.59
CA GLY A 96 -40.21 19.53 -4.41
C GLY A 96 -39.69 20.18 -5.70
N THR A 97 -39.90 21.48 -5.88
CA THR A 97 -39.46 22.21 -7.07
C THR A 97 -38.07 22.86 -6.90
N GLY A 98 -37.56 22.92 -5.65
CA GLY A 98 -36.24 23.46 -5.34
C GLY A 98 -35.10 22.61 -5.91
N THR A 99 -33.96 23.26 -6.13
CA THR A 99 -32.73 22.61 -6.63
C THR A 99 -31.57 22.73 -5.66
N LEU A 100 -30.62 21.82 -5.80
CA LEU A 100 -29.34 21.82 -5.07
C LEU A 100 -28.20 21.88 -6.08
N ALA A 101 -27.25 22.77 -5.83
CA ALA A 101 -25.95 22.76 -6.49
C ALA A 101 -24.85 22.50 -5.44
N ALA A 102 -23.74 21.91 -5.85
CA ALA A 102 -22.56 21.73 -5.02
C ALA A 102 -21.34 22.29 -5.73
N SER A 103 -20.48 22.96 -4.99
CA SER A 103 -19.25 23.58 -5.52
C SER A 103 -18.12 23.43 -4.51
N GLY A 104 -16.89 23.76 -4.89
CA GLY A 104 -15.69 23.71 -4.07
C GLY A 104 -14.68 22.70 -4.57
N SER A 105 -13.63 22.45 -3.78
CA SER A 105 -12.58 21.49 -4.07
C SER A 105 -12.65 20.35 -3.05
N PRO A 106 -13.24 19.21 -3.42
CA PRO A 106 -13.37 18.07 -2.51
C PRO A 106 -12.00 17.64 -1.97
N LEU A 107 -11.93 17.37 -0.67
CA LEU A 107 -10.69 16.89 -0.03
C LEU A 107 -10.53 15.37 -0.11
N ASP A 108 -11.60 14.66 -0.49
CA ASP A 108 -11.61 13.20 -0.65
C ASP A 108 -12.74 12.78 -1.62
N ALA A 109 -12.81 11.50 -1.93
CA ALA A 109 -13.94 10.90 -2.62
C ALA A 109 -15.08 10.66 -1.63
N TYR A 110 -16.24 11.28 -1.88
CA TYR A 110 -17.45 11.15 -1.06
C TYR A 110 -18.61 10.66 -1.91
N GLU A 111 -19.50 9.89 -1.30
CA GLU A 111 -20.84 9.58 -1.80
C GLU A 111 -21.85 10.44 -1.03
N VAL A 112 -22.13 11.64 -1.55
CA VAL A 112 -22.93 12.63 -0.84
C VAL A 112 -24.42 12.40 -1.10
N VAL A 113 -25.18 12.31 0.00
CA VAL A 113 -26.66 12.30 0.00
C VAL A 113 -27.15 13.44 0.87
N VAL A 114 -28.01 14.29 0.32
CA VAL A 114 -28.69 15.34 1.05
C VAL A 114 -30.18 15.02 1.03
N ARG A 115 -30.79 14.79 2.20
CA ARG A 115 -32.21 14.45 2.35
C ARG A 115 -32.95 15.55 3.10
N ILE A 116 -34.05 16.01 2.54
CA ILE A 116 -34.94 16.98 3.19
C ILE A 116 -35.75 16.27 4.27
N THR A 117 -35.67 16.77 5.51
CA THR A 117 -36.36 16.23 6.68
C THR A 117 -37.60 17.06 7.07
N ARG A 118 -37.64 18.33 6.66
CA ARG A 118 -38.79 19.23 6.90
C ARG A 118 -39.10 20.02 5.65
N THR A 119 -40.38 19.99 5.25
CA THR A 119 -40.92 20.72 4.09
C THR A 119 -40.83 22.24 4.32
N GLY A 120 -40.52 22.99 3.26
CA GLY A 120 -40.50 24.46 3.28
C GLY A 120 -39.65 25.07 2.17
N ALA A 121 -39.37 26.37 2.30
CA ALA A 121 -38.41 27.11 1.48
C ALA A 121 -37.07 27.27 2.21
N ARG A 122 -36.13 27.99 1.60
CA ARG A 122 -34.91 28.44 2.31
C ARG A 122 -35.32 29.21 3.57
N GLY A 123 -34.63 28.93 4.70
CA GLY A 123 -34.91 29.50 6.00
C GLY A 123 -35.97 28.74 6.83
N THR A 124 -36.79 27.88 6.19
CA THR A 124 -37.85 27.09 6.87
C THR A 124 -37.73 25.60 6.70
N ALA A 125 -37.26 25.10 5.55
CA ALA A 125 -36.95 23.71 5.33
C ALA A 125 -35.78 23.25 6.21
N ALA A 126 -35.64 21.92 6.42
CA ALA A 126 -34.48 21.34 7.09
C ALA A 126 -34.00 20.11 6.30
N PHE A 127 -32.73 19.77 6.49
CA PHE A 127 -32.09 18.64 5.83
C PHE A 127 -31.08 17.94 6.75
N VAL A 128 -30.74 16.74 6.38
CA VAL A 128 -29.59 15.98 6.87
C VAL A 128 -28.70 15.65 5.68
N TYR A 129 -27.41 15.42 5.90
CA TYR A 129 -26.51 14.93 4.87
C TYR A 129 -25.73 13.71 5.33
N SER A 130 -25.36 12.88 4.35
CA SER A 130 -24.42 11.78 4.48
C SER A 130 -23.26 12.02 3.52
N LEU A 131 -22.07 11.53 3.87
CA LEU A 131 -20.87 11.55 3.02
C LEU A 131 -20.44 10.14 2.59
N ASP A 132 -21.23 9.14 2.93
CA ASP A 132 -20.99 7.71 2.73
C ASP A 132 -22.23 6.97 2.19
N GLY A 133 -22.94 7.59 1.25
CA GLY A 133 -24.05 6.96 0.54
C GLY A 133 -25.35 6.83 1.34
N GLY A 134 -25.37 7.22 2.61
CA GLY A 134 -26.53 7.13 3.52
C GLY A 134 -26.31 6.23 4.72
N ASP A 135 -25.10 5.73 4.95
CA ASP A 135 -24.81 4.87 6.11
C ASP A 135 -24.74 5.68 7.41
N ASN A 136 -24.15 6.87 7.36
CA ASN A 136 -24.08 7.80 8.50
C ASN A 136 -24.66 9.16 8.13
N TRP A 137 -25.48 9.73 9.04
CA TRP A 137 -26.17 10.99 8.81
C TRP A 137 -25.71 12.08 9.79
N SER A 138 -25.70 13.33 9.29
CA SER A 138 -25.53 14.51 10.14
C SER A 138 -26.75 14.70 11.05
N PRO A 139 -26.63 15.50 12.13
CA PRO A 139 -27.81 16.10 12.78
C PRO A 139 -28.66 16.89 11.77
N GLU A 140 -29.95 17.11 12.11
CA GLU A 140 -30.81 17.98 11.31
C GLU A 140 -30.30 19.42 11.29
N ILE A 141 -30.30 20.02 10.10
CA ILE A 141 -29.81 21.37 9.85
C ILE A 141 -30.88 22.15 9.10
N ALA A 142 -31.22 23.36 9.57
CA ALA A 142 -32.09 24.24 8.81
C ALA A 142 -31.43 24.66 7.49
N VAL A 143 -32.19 24.65 6.40
CA VAL A 143 -31.72 25.21 5.13
C VAL A 143 -31.49 26.72 5.34
N PRO A 144 -30.25 27.22 5.16
CA PRO A 144 -29.96 28.63 5.41
C PRO A 144 -30.83 29.56 4.55
N SER A 145 -31.26 30.69 5.09
CA SER A 145 -32.02 31.68 4.34
C SER A 145 -31.26 32.26 3.14
N GLY A 146 -29.92 32.38 3.27
CA GLY A 146 -29.02 32.72 2.16
C GLY A 146 -28.82 31.60 1.12
N GLY A 147 -29.26 30.38 1.42
CA GLY A 147 -29.19 29.23 0.54
C GLY A 147 -27.87 28.47 0.53
N THR A 148 -26.81 28.94 1.17
CA THR A 148 -25.50 28.28 1.15
C THR A 148 -25.17 27.58 2.47
N TYR A 149 -24.62 26.37 2.39
CA TYR A 149 -24.12 25.60 3.53
C TYR A 149 -22.81 24.91 3.19
N THR A 150 -21.76 25.21 3.94
CA THR A 150 -20.46 24.53 3.78
C THR A 150 -20.44 23.22 4.57
N LEU A 151 -20.19 22.11 3.87
CA LEU A 151 -20.03 20.78 4.49
C LEU A 151 -18.70 20.73 5.27
N PRO A 152 -18.73 20.59 6.60
CA PRO A 152 -17.52 20.67 7.42
C PRO A 152 -16.47 19.62 7.03
N GLY A 153 -15.22 20.05 6.82
CA GLY A 153 -14.07 19.16 6.56
C GLY A 153 -14.07 18.48 5.21
N THR A 154 -14.91 18.89 4.27
CA THR A 154 -15.00 18.25 2.94
C THR A 154 -14.46 19.10 1.80
N GLY A 155 -14.36 20.42 1.97
CA GLY A 155 -14.05 21.36 0.89
C GLY A 155 -15.25 21.69 -0.01
N LEU A 156 -16.47 21.27 0.37
CA LEU A 156 -17.71 21.42 -0.42
C LEU A 156 -18.65 22.45 0.17
N THR A 157 -19.32 23.20 -0.70
CA THR A 157 -20.41 24.11 -0.36
C THR A 157 -21.66 23.72 -1.15
N LEU A 158 -22.76 23.51 -0.44
CA LEU A 158 -24.09 23.28 -0.98
C LEU A 158 -24.79 24.60 -1.20
N THR A 159 -25.49 24.75 -2.33
CA THR A 159 -26.32 25.93 -2.65
C THR A 159 -27.74 25.47 -2.94
N PHE A 160 -28.65 25.79 -2.04
CA PHE A 160 -30.08 25.54 -2.16
C PHE A 160 -30.75 26.70 -2.91
N THR A 161 -31.56 26.39 -3.90
CA THR A 161 -32.33 27.43 -4.66
C THR A 161 -33.80 27.06 -4.61
N ASN A 162 -34.64 28.03 -4.21
CA ASN A 162 -36.08 27.83 -4.20
C ASN A 162 -36.58 27.61 -5.64
N GLY A 163 -37.57 26.75 -5.77
CA GLY A 163 -38.29 26.55 -7.03
C GLY A 163 -39.31 27.64 -7.30
N ALA A 164 -39.94 27.57 -8.47
CA ALA A 164 -40.97 28.54 -8.89
C ALA A 164 -42.27 28.40 -8.09
N THR A 165 -42.54 27.27 -7.50
CA THR A 165 -43.75 26.97 -6.72
C THR A 165 -43.37 26.46 -5.33
N GLU A 166 -44.17 26.86 -4.31
CA GLU A 166 -44.00 26.37 -2.94
C GLU A 166 -44.88 25.11 -2.69
N PRO A 167 -44.43 24.20 -1.83
CA PRO A 167 -43.16 24.25 -1.14
C PRO A 167 -41.97 23.88 -2.04
N SER A 168 -40.88 24.67 -1.95
CA SER A 168 -39.68 24.44 -2.74
C SER A 168 -39.01 23.10 -2.43
N PHE A 169 -38.92 22.75 -1.17
CA PHE A 169 -38.31 21.50 -0.67
C PHE A 169 -39.39 20.70 0.07
N VAL A 170 -39.57 19.46 -0.29
CA VAL A 170 -40.57 18.56 0.31
C VAL A 170 -39.84 17.48 1.14
N GLN A 171 -40.38 17.16 2.31
CA GLN A 171 -39.85 16.09 3.14
C GLN A 171 -39.73 14.79 2.33
N GLY A 172 -38.53 14.17 2.35
CA GLY A 172 -38.21 12.98 1.58
C GLY A 172 -37.54 13.27 0.23
N ASP A 173 -37.45 14.55 -0.22
CA ASP A 173 -36.60 14.87 -1.38
C ASP A 173 -35.16 14.47 -1.06
N GLU A 174 -34.49 13.80 -2.01
CA GLU A 174 -33.09 13.44 -1.93
C GLU A 174 -32.29 13.99 -3.10
N PHE A 175 -31.10 14.50 -2.80
CA PHE A 175 -30.09 14.91 -3.78
C PHE A 175 -28.85 14.05 -3.58
N ARG A 176 -28.38 13.39 -4.65
CA ARG A 176 -27.24 12.48 -4.61
C ARG A 176 -26.18 12.89 -5.61
N PHE A 177 -24.93 12.87 -5.20
CA PHE A 177 -23.77 13.07 -6.08
C PHE A 177 -22.53 12.45 -5.46
N THR A 178 -21.54 12.20 -6.32
CA THR A 178 -20.22 11.72 -5.89
C THR A 178 -19.17 12.79 -6.11
N THR A 179 -18.06 12.68 -5.42
CA THR A 179 -16.89 13.51 -5.68
C THR A 179 -15.68 12.63 -5.98
N THR A 180 -14.70 13.18 -6.69
CA THR A 180 -13.37 12.57 -6.81
C THR A 180 -12.43 13.22 -5.80
N ALA A 181 -11.49 12.43 -5.27
CA ALA A 181 -10.42 12.96 -4.45
C ALA A 181 -9.47 13.84 -5.31
N PRO A 182 -8.76 14.80 -4.69
CA PRO A 182 -7.68 15.48 -5.38
C PRO A 182 -6.55 14.49 -5.72
N GLY A 183 -5.86 14.77 -6.81
CA GLY A 183 -4.75 13.97 -7.31
C GLY A 183 -3.47 14.80 -7.49
N TYR A 184 -2.51 14.20 -8.14
CA TYR A 184 -1.19 14.79 -8.41
C TYR A 184 -0.71 14.41 -9.80
N SER A 185 0.19 15.22 -10.35
CA SER A 185 0.88 14.91 -11.60
C SER A 185 2.05 13.94 -11.38
N LEU A 186 2.55 13.33 -12.44
CA LEU A 186 3.76 12.51 -12.39
C LEU A 186 4.98 13.32 -11.91
N THR A 187 5.04 14.61 -12.24
CA THR A 187 6.10 15.50 -11.76
C THR A 187 6.05 15.66 -10.24
N ASP A 188 4.86 15.84 -9.67
CA ASP A 188 4.69 15.95 -8.22
C ASP A 188 5.06 14.64 -7.51
N LEU A 189 4.67 13.49 -8.08
CA LEU A 189 5.02 12.17 -7.56
C LEU A 189 6.54 11.98 -7.55
N ASN A 190 7.22 12.32 -8.65
CA ASN A 190 8.68 12.23 -8.74
C ASN A 190 9.37 13.12 -7.70
N ALA A 191 8.88 14.35 -7.47
CA ALA A 191 9.42 15.24 -6.44
C ALA A 191 9.28 14.63 -5.02
N ALA A 192 8.18 13.95 -4.73
CA ALA A 192 8.00 13.24 -3.46
C ALA A 192 8.95 12.03 -3.33
N ILE A 193 9.17 11.28 -4.41
CA ILE A 193 10.14 10.17 -4.45
C ILE A 193 11.57 10.71 -4.30
N ASP A 194 11.91 11.83 -4.92
CA ASP A 194 13.22 12.47 -4.75
C ASP A 194 13.47 12.88 -3.30
N ALA A 195 12.47 13.45 -2.64
CA ALA A 195 12.53 13.79 -1.23
C ALA A 195 12.74 12.54 -0.34
N LEU A 196 12.08 11.43 -0.66
CA LEU A 196 12.30 10.14 0.01
C LEU A 196 13.73 9.63 -0.21
N PHE A 197 14.21 9.66 -1.44
CA PHE A 197 15.56 9.17 -1.76
C PHE A 197 16.67 10.06 -1.20
N GLY A 198 16.39 11.33 -0.97
CA GLY A 198 17.27 12.24 -0.24
C GLY A 198 17.54 11.81 1.22
N GLN A 199 16.66 10.97 1.81
CA GLN A 199 16.79 10.46 3.19
C GLN A 199 17.53 9.13 3.24
N ALA A 200 18.88 9.17 3.06
CA ALA A 200 19.71 7.96 2.94
C ALA A 200 19.66 7.00 4.14
N GLN A 201 19.37 7.51 5.33
CA GLN A 201 19.38 6.74 6.58
C GLN A 201 18.07 5.96 6.83
N LEU A 202 16.99 6.29 6.13
CA LEU A 202 15.71 5.62 6.34
C LEU A 202 15.75 4.19 5.81
N ARG A 203 15.15 3.27 6.58
CA ARG A 203 14.99 1.87 6.20
C ARG A 203 13.50 1.56 6.11
N TYR A 204 13.08 1.05 4.96
CA TYR A 204 11.72 0.64 4.68
C TYR A 204 11.72 -0.46 3.61
N GLN A 205 10.68 -1.25 3.57
CA GLN A 205 10.57 -2.43 2.71
C GLN A 205 9.96 -2.10 1.35
N PHE A 206 8.91 -1.29 1.34
CA PHE A 206 8.19 -0.93 0.12
C PHE A 206 7.58 0.46 0.19
N VAL A 207 7.17 0.97 -0.96
CA VAL A 207 6.45 2.23 -1.12
C VAL A 207 5.01 1.93 -1.55
N HIS A 208 4.02 2.56 -0.94
CA HIS A 208 2.64 2.55 -1.41
C HIS A 208 2.29 3.94 -1.95
N VAL A 209 2.02 4.03 -3.23
CA VAL A 209 1.58 5.25 -3.90
C VAL A 209 0.05 5.28 -3.88
N VAL A 210 -0.50 6.19 -3.10
CA VAL A 210 -1.94 6.34 -2.87
C VAL A 210 -2.55 7.20 -3.97
N GLY A 211 -3.47 6.63 -4.73
CA GLY A 211 -4.14 7.28 -5.85
C GLY A 211 -4.02 6.45 -7.14
N ALA A 212 -5.06 6.52 -7.98
CA ALA A 212 -5.15 5.71 -9.18
C ALA A 212 -3.95 5.89 -10.12
N ALA A 213 -3.30 4.80 -10.47
CA ALA A 213 -2.14 4.75 -11.34
C ALA A 213 -2.47 4.12 -12.69
N THR A 214 -2.01 4.75 -13.76
CA THR A 214 -1.99 4.21 -15.11
C THR A 214 -0.72 3.38 -15.34
N PRO A 215 -0.65 2.52 -16.38
CA PRO A 215 0.59 1.84 -16.75
C PRO A 215 1.79 2.79 -16.99
N THR A 216 1.54 4.02 -17.44
CA THR A 216 2.58 5.05 -17.59
C THR A 216 3.16 5.49 -16.25
N VAL A 217 2.31 5.73 -15.25
CA VAL A 217 2.75 6.04 -13.88
C VAL A 217 3.51 4.85 -13.29
N ALA A 218 3.01 3.63 -13.51
CA ALA A 218 3.67 2.41 -13.04
C ALA A 218 5.07 2.23 -13.65
N ALA A 219 5.24 2.50 -14.93
CA ALA A 219 6.54 2.44 -15.59
C ALA A 219 7.54 3.47 -15.02
N ALA A 220 7.06 4.68 -14.70
CA ALA A 220 7.88 5.70 -14.05
C ALA A 220 8.28 5.27 -12.63
N VAL A 221 7.35 4.72 -11.84
CA VAL A 221 7.65 4.19 -10.49
C VAL A 221 8.62 3.03 -10.57
N ASP A 222 8.46 2.09 -11.54
CA ASP A 222 9.37 0.97 -11.74
C ASP A 222 10.81 1.45 -12.03
N ALA A 223 10.96 2.45 -12.90
CA ALA A 223 12.25 3.07 -13.17
C ALA A 223 12.90 3.65 -11.89
N ARG A 224 12.10 4.30 -11.03
CA ARG A 224 12.57 4.83 -9.74
C ARG A 224 12.97 3.71 -8.76
N MET A 225 12.24 2.59 -8.72
CA MET A 225 12.62 1.43 -7.92
C MET A 225 13.91 0.77 -8.44
N GLY A 226 14.11 0.77 -9.76
CA GLY A 226 15.36 0.34 -10.40
C GLY A 226 16.54 1.24 -10.04
N GLU A 227 16.34 2.56 -10.05
CA GLU A 227 17.34 3.54 -9.61
C GLU A 227 17.72 3.32 -8.14
N ALA A 228 16.73 3.15 -7.25
CA ALA A 228 16.98 2.84 -5.84
C ALA A 228 17.84 1.57 -5.69
N ALA A 229 17.51 0.51 -6.45
CA ALA A 229 18.28 -0.73 -6.43
C ALA A 229 19.73 -0.55 -6.90
N SER A 230 19.98 0.30 -7.91
CA SER A 230 21.34 0.65 -8.37
C SER A 230 22.16 1.38 -7.30
N GLN A 231 21.47 2.05 -6.37
CA GLN A 231 22.04 2.71 -5.20
C GLN A 231 22.05 1.82 -3.94
N HIS A 232 21.90 0.50 -4.11
CA HIS A 232 21.83 -0.51 -3.02
C HIS A 232 20.66 -0.30 -2.04
N ARG A 233 19.57 0.33 -2.49
CA ARG A 233 18.30 0.43 -1.78
C ARG A 233 17.31 -0.51 -2.44
N TYR A 234 17.21 -1.71 -1.90
CA TYR A 234 16.39 -2.76 -2.46
C TYR A 234 14.97 -2.64 -1.91
N ILE A 235 14.08 -2.06 -2.72
CA ILE A 235 12.68 -1.75 -2.41
C ILE A 235 11.79 -2.02 -3.61
N TRP A 236 10.49 -2.11 -3.37
CA TRP A 236 9.47 -2.29 -4.39
C TRP A 236 8.25 -1.41 -4.09
N ALA A 237 7.25 -1.36 -4.98
CA ALA A 237 6.12 -0.46 -4.86
C ALA A 237 4.77 -1.17 -5.01
N ILE A 238 3.75 -0.67 -4.30
CA ILE A 238 2.33 -1.00 -4.44
C ILE A 238 1.62 0.22 -5.04
N LEU A 239 0.81 -0.02 -6.07
CA LEU A 239 0.00 0.98 -6.75
C LEU A 239 -1.49 0.63 -6.71
N ASP A 240 -2.34 1.67 -6.77
CA ASP A 240 -3.78 1.53 -6.89
C ASP A 240 -4.15 1.47 -8.38
N ALA A 241 -4.84 0.41 -8.83
CA ALA A 241 -5.39 0.40 -10.19
C ALA A 241 -6.49 1.46 -10.34
N GLU A 242 -6.66 1.96 -11.57
CA GLU A 242 -7.80 2.81 -11.91
C GLU A 242 -9.13 2.07 -11.72
N ASP A 243 -10.21 2.80 -11.45
CA ASP A 243 -11.56 2.26 -11.36
C ASP A 243 -12.14 1.99 -12.76
N LYS A 244 -11.76 0.86 -13.31
CA LYS A 244 -12.15 0.40 -14.65
C LYS A 244 -12.71 -1.02 -14.60
N SER A 245 -13.40 -1.43 -15.65
CA SER A 245 -13.84 -2.82 -15.80
C SER A 245 -12.65 -3.79 -15.89
N ASP A 246 -12.87 -5.06 -15.52
CA ASP A 246 -11.85 -6.10 -15.59
C ASP A 246 -11.23 -6.26 -16.98
N SER A 247 -12.06 -6.12 -18.04
CA SER A 247 -11.59 -6.20 -19.42
C SER A 247 -10.67 -5.03 -19.79
N GLN A 248 -11.02 -3.83 -19.36
CA GLN A 248 -10.19 -2.63 -19.58
C GLN A 248 -8.88 -2.72 -18.82
N LEU A 249 -8.91 -3.11 -17.54
CA LEU A 249 -7.69 -3.30 -16.74
C LEU A 249 -6.76 -4.34 -17.38
N ARG A 250 -7.29 -5.49 -17.79
CA ARG A 250 -6.49 -6.52 -18.47
C ARG A 250 -5.88 -6.03 -19.78
N THR A 251 -6.61 -5.23 -20.54
CA THR A 251 -6.12 -4.67 -21.81
C THR A 251 -5.06 -3.62 -21.58
N ASP A 252 -5.33 -2.66 -20.69
CA ASP A 252 -4.44 -1.53 -20.43
C ASP A 252 -3.09 -1.98 -19.84
N TRP A 253 -3.11 -3.00 -18.97
CA TRP A 253 -1.92 -3.50 -18.26
C TRP A 253 -1.24 -4.70 -18.92
N ALA A 254 -1.73 -5.18 -20.05
CA ALA A 254 -1.23 -6.41 -20.71
C ALA A 254 0.27 -6.34 -21.02
N SER A 255 0.76 -5.19 -21.50
CA SER A 255 2.15 -4.99 -21.89
C SER A 255 3.07 -4.55 -20.74
N PHE A 256 2.51 -4.14 -19.59
CA PHE A 256 3.32 -3.73 -18.46
C PHE A 256 3.89 -4.95 -17.72
N ALA A 257 5.19 -4.94 -17.46
CA ALA A 257 5.86 -5.96 -16.67
C ALA A 257 6.92 -5.35 -15.78
N SER A 258 6.93 -5.75 -14.50
CA SER A 258 7.89 -5.30 -13.50
C SER A 258 8.05 -6.34 -12.39
N THR A 259 9.27 -6.57 -11.95
CA THR A 259 9.57 -7.38 -10.77
C THR A 259 9.62 -6.56 -9.48
N ARG A 260 9.31 -5.25 -9.55
CA ARG A 260 9.36 -4.31 -8.42
C ARG A 260 8.08 -3.51 -8.24
N VAL A 261 7.08 -3.70 -9.07
CA VAL A 261 5.79 -3.01 -8.95
C VAL A 261 4.68 -4.04 -8.88
N GLY A 262 3.85 -3.93 -7.86
CA GLY A 262 2.60 -4.64 -7.73
C GLY A 262 1.42 -3.67 -7.82
N VAL A 263 0.30 -4.14 -8.37
CA VAL A 263 -0.90 -3.33 -8.58
C VAL A 263 -2.09 -4.02 -7.92
N GLY A 264 -2.73 -3.31 -6.99
CA GLY A 264 -3.98 -3.76 -6.38
C GLY A 264 -5.16 -3.33 -7.23
N ALA A 265 -6.04 -4.27 -7.60
CA ALA A 265 -7.22 -4.01 -8.41
C ALA A 265 -8.52 -4.37 -7.66
N GLY A 266 -9.57 -3.60 -7.96
CA GLY A 266 -10.85 -3.68 -7.30
C GLY A 266 -10.97 -2.76 -6.08
N TYR A 267 -12.21 -2.65 -5.59
CA TYR A 267 -12.58 -1.75 -4.51
C TYR A 267 -13.36 -2.49 -3.44
N ALA A 268 -13.29 -1.99 -2.21
CA ALA A 268 -14.09 -2.44 -1.09
C ALA A 268 -14.69 -1.23 -0.36
N GLU A 269 -15.82 -1.43 0.27
CA GLU A 269 -16.33 -0.55 1.31
C GLU A 269 -15.56 -0.83 2.59
N ILE A 270 -14.88 0.19 3.09
CA ILE A 270 -14.04 0.09 4.28
C ILE A 270 -14.54 1.09 5.31
N ALA A 271 -14.80 0.61 6.53
CA ALA A 271 -15.06 1.49 7.66
C ALA A 271 -13.77 2.25 8.01
N SER A 272 -13.78 3.56 7.83
CA SER A 272 -12.64 4.43 8.10
C SER A 272 -12.24 4.40 9.56
N PRO A 273 -10.99 4.06 9.89
CA PRO A 273 -10.49 4.16 11.27
C PRO A 273 -10.33 5.60 11.76
N ILE A 274 -10.42 6.58 10.86
CA ILE A 274 -10.27 8.01 11.14
C ILE A 274 -11.61 8.68 11.42
N THR A 275 -12.63 8.38 10.60
CA THR A 275 -13.94 9.06 10.63
C THR A 275 -15.09 8.18 11.07
N GLY A 276 -14.93 6.85 11.10
CA GLY A 276 -15.99 5.87 11.34
C GLY A 276 -16.95 5.69 10.16
N ARG A 277 -16.81 6.47 9.08
CA ARG A 277 -17.66 6.39 7.90
C ARG A 277 -17.23 5.24 6.98
N VAL A 278 -18.17 4.69 6.25
CA VAL A 278 -17.90 3.66 5.25
C VAL A 278 -17.58 4.31 3.92
N HIS A 279 -16.41 4.04 3.37
CA HIS A 279 -15.99 4.61 2.09
C HIS A 279 -15.52 3.52 1.13
N ARG A 280 -15.79 3.73 -0.15
CA ARG A 280 -15.29 2.90 -1.23
C ARG A 280 -13.80 3.19 -1.46
N ARG A 281 -12.92 2.21 -1.17
CA ARG A 281 -11.46 2.37 -1.21
C ARG A 281 -10.79 1.24 -2.02
N PRO A 282 -9.62 1.50 -2.65
CA PRO A 282 -8.87 0.49 -3.39
C PRO A 282 -8.39 -0.66 -2.50
N ILE A 283 -8.35 -1.86 -3.04
CA ILE A 283 -7.85 -3.07 -2.35
C ILE A 283 -6.35 -2.96 -1.99
N SER A 284 -5.57 -2.23 -2.78
CA SER A 284 -4.16 -1.94 -2.52
C SER A 284 -3.89 -1.30 -1.14
N TRP A 285 -4.84 -0.52 -0.59
CA TRP A 285 -4.71 0.05 0.76
C TRP A 285 -4.70 -1.03 1.83
N LEU A 286 -5.56 -2.04 1.67
CA LEU A 286 -5.63 -3.21 2.54
C LEU A 286 -4.38 -4.08 2.36
N TRP A 287 -3.96 -4.30 1.10
CA TRP A 287 -2.75 -5.04 0.79
C TRP A 287 -1.51 -4.41 1.44
N ALA A 288 -1.29 -3.11 1.25
CA ALA A 288 -0.16 -2.40 1.85
C ALA A 288 -0.14 -2.50 3.38
N GLY A 289 -1.31 -2.34 4.02
CA GLY A 289 -1.43 -2.52 5.48
C GLY A 289 -1.16 -3.95 5.92
N ARG A 290 -1.74 -4.93 5.22
CA ARG A 290 -1.55 -6.36 5.50
C ARG A 290 -0.10 -6.79 5.30
N ARG A 291 0.57 -6.32 4.22
CA ARG A 291 1.98 -6.62 3.96
C ARG A 291 2.87 -6.09 5.07
N ALA A 292 2.63 -4.85 5.53
CA ALA A 292 3.39 -4.25 6.63
C ALA A 292 3.18 -4.96 7.98
N ALA A 293 2.00 -5.54 8.20
CA ALA A 293 1.65 -6.24 9.43
C ALA A 293 2.15 -7.69 9.49
N ARG A 294 2.73 -8.21 8.40
CA ARG A 294 3.15 -9.61 8.29
C ARG A 294 4.64 -9.73 8.04
N PRO A 295 5.28 -10.81 8.52
CA PRO A 295 6.68 -11.09 8.18
C PRO A 295 6.89 -11.15 6.66
N ALA A 296 8.09 -10.79 6.21
CA ALA A 296 8.41 -10.65 4.78
C ALA A 296 8.10 -11.91 3.95
N GLN A 297 8.26 -13.10 4.52
CA GLN A 297 8.01 -14.38 3.87
C GLN A 297 6.54 -14.84 3.91
N GLU A 298 5.66 -14.21 4.69
CA GLU A 298 4.27 -14.65 4.78
C GLU A 298 3.47 -14.13 3.60
N ASP A 299 2.70 -15.01 2.93
CA ASP A 299 1.76 -14.59 1.91
C ASP A 299 0.62 -13.78 2.53
N VAL A 300 0.33 -12.61 1.96
CA VAL A 300 -0.73 -11.71 2.45
C VAL A 300 -2.13 -12.31 2.29
N GLY A 301 -2.30 -13.26 1.39
CA GLY A 301 -3.53 -14.04 1.17
C GLY A 301 -3.69 -15.25 2.10
N ARG A 302 -2.75 -15.51 3.02
CA ARG A 302 -2.82 -16.63 3.95
C ARG A 302 -4.09 -16.57 4.79
N VAL A 303 -4.98 -17.56 4.61
CA VAL A 303 -6.30 -17.62 5.27
C VAL A 303 -6.17 -17.77 6.78
N ALA A 304 -5.22 -18.57 7.25
CA ALA A 304 -4.97 -18.80 8.68
C ALA A 304 -4.55 -17.52 9.44
N SER A 305 -4.11 -16.48 8.73
CA SER A 305 -3.77 -15.17 9.32
C SER A 305 -5.00 -14.28 9.56
N GLY A 306 -6.20 -14.80 9.32
CA GLY A 306 -7.48 -14.14 9.51
C GLY A 306 -7.89 -13.20 8.35
N PRO A 307 -9.13 -12.72 8.36
CA PRO A 307 -9.67 -11.84 7.33
C PRO A 307 -9.07 -10.43 7.35
N LEU A 308 -9.34 -9.65 6.32
CA LEU A 308 -9.07 -8.22 6.25
C LEU A 308 -9.94 -7.46 7.25
N VAL A 309 -9.34 -6.53 7.99
CA VAL A 309 -10.02 -5.76 9.03
C VAL A 309 -10.73 -4.55 8.40
N GLY A 310 -11.93 -4.25 8.91
CA GLY A 310 -12.68 -3.05 8.53
C GLY A 310 -13.38 -3.11 7.18
N VAL A 311 -13.32 -4.23 6.46
CA VAL A 311 -14.03 -4.42 5.19
C VAL A 311 -15.49 -4.77 5.46
N VAL A 312 -16.39 -3.93 4.95
CA VAL A 312 -17.84 -4.11 5.06
C VAL A 312 -18.37 -4.94 3.89
N ARG A 313 -17.91 -4.61 2.66
CA ARG A 313 -18.32 -5.27 1.43
C ARG A 313 -17.25 -5.15 0.35
N LEU A 314 -17.12 -6.18 -0.49
CA LEU A 314 -16.34 -6.09 -1.73
C LEU A 314 -17.24 -5.58 -2.87
N HIS A 315 -16.76 -4.64 -3.67
CA HIS A 315 -17.39 -4.27 -4.94
C HIS A 315 -17.04 -5.26 -6.05
N ARG A 316 -15.91 -5.92 -5.92
CA ARG A 316 -15.46 -6.98 -6.81
C ARG A 316 -14.86 -8.12 -6.00
N ASP A 317 -15.37 -9.31 -6.19
CA ASP A 317 -14.92 -10.56 -5.56
C ASP A 317 -14.28 -11.47 -6.62
N GLU A 318 -13.01 -11.79 -6.45
CA GLU A 318 -12.28 -12.66 -7.38
C GLU A 318 -12.85 -14.08 -7.42
N TYR A 319 -13.49 -14.54 -6.35
CA TYR A 319 -14.18 -15.83 -6.34
C TYR A 319 -15.42 -15.83 -7.26
N VAL A 320 -16.16 -14.73 -7.29
CA VAL A 320 -17.38 -14.59 -8.12
C VAL A 320 -17.04 -14.24 -9.57
N THR A 321 -16.04 -13.39 -9.76
CA THR A 321 -15.60 -12.91 -11.08
C THR A 321 -14.08 -13.10 -11.20
N PRO A 322 -13.61 -14.32 -11.52
CA PRO A 322 -12.18 -14.61 -11.61
C PRO A 322 -11.54 -13.97 -12.86
N GLY A 323 -10.24 -13.69 -12.78
CA GLY A 323 -9.42 -13.33 -13.95
C GLY A 323 -8.47 -12.13 -13.77
N LEU A 324 -8.61 -11.29 -12.73
CA LEU A 324 -7.62 -10.25 -12.46
C LEU A 324 -6.39 -10.80 -11.70
N ASP A 325 -6.57 -11.79 -10.83
CA ASP A 325 -5.43 -12.48 -10.21
C ASP A 325 -4.55 -13.16 -11.27
N GLU A 326 -5.15 -13.80 -12.28
CA GLU A 326 -4.42 -14.36 -13.41
C GLU A 326 -3.71 -13.30 -14.25
N ALA A 327 -4.31 -12.11 -14.35
CA ALA A 327 -3.72 -10.96 -15.01
C ALA A 327 -2.66 -10.23 -14.15
N ARG A 328 -2.19 -10.85 -13.07
CA ARG A 328 -1.10 -10.40 -12.18
C ARG A 328 -1.48 -9.26 -11.23
N PHE A 329 -2.77 -8.97 -11.06
CA PHE A 329 -3.22 -8.04 -10.04
C PHE A 329 -3.37 -8.71 -8.67
N THR A 330 -3.11 -7.97 -7.60
CA THR A 330 -3.55 -8.34 -6.25
C THR A 330 -5.01 -7.94 -6.11
N THR A 331 -5.88 -8.89 -5.75
CA THR A 331 -7.32 -8.69 -5.61
C THR A 331 -7.82 -9.23 -4.26
N ALA A 332 -9.10 -9.06 -3.98
CA ALA A 332 -9.74 -9.63 -2.80
C ALA A 332 -10.81 -10.66 -3.19
N ARG A 333 -11.07 -11.60 -2.27
CA ARG A 333 -12.03 -12.68 -2.47
C ARG A 333 -12.75 -13.09 -1.19
N THR A 334 -13.87 -13.79 -1.37
CA THR A 334 -14.52 -14.61 -0.34
C THR A 334 -14.15 -16.09 -0.49
N TYR A 335 -14.41 -16.85 0.57
CA TYR A 335 -14.38 -18.32 0.57
C TYR A 335 -15.75 -18.85 0.97
N PRO A 336 -16.36 -19.79 0.21
CA PRO A 336 -17.65 -20.38 0.57
C PRO A 336 -17.64 -20.97 1.99
N ALA A 337 -18.68 -20.69 2.73
CA ALA A 337 -18.86 -21.15 4.12
C ALA A 337 -17.77 -20.66 5.11
N TYR A 338 -16.93 -19.70 4.73
CA TYR A 338 -15.88 -19.14 5.58
C TYR A 338 -16.03 -17.62 5.67
N ALA A 339 -16.16 -17.12 6.90
CA ALA A 339 -16.48 -15.70 7.12
C ALA A 339 -15.31 -14.77 6.80
N GLY A 340 -15.63 -13.59 6.30
CA GLY A 340 -14.68 -12.49 6.06
C GLY A 340 -14.18 -12.40 4.62
N TYR A 341 -13.34 -11.40 4.41
CA TYR A 341 -12.74 -11.07 3.10
C TYR A 341 -11.24 -11.24 3.18
N TYR A 342 -10.64 -11.76 2.11
CA TYR A 342 -9.23 -12.13 2.05
C TYR A 342 -8.60 -11.58 0.79
N LEU A 343 -7.29 -11.29 0.81
CA LEU A 343 -6.54 -11.09 -0.43
C LEU A 343 -6.36 -12.43 -1.15
N THR A 344 -6.26 -12.39 -2.46
CA THR A 344 -5.93 -13.59 -3.26
C THR A 344 -4.50 -14.03 -2.95
N GLN A 345 -3.56 -13.14 -3.17
CA GLN A 345 -2.13 -13.22 -2.85
C GLN A 345 -1.47 -11.87 -3.15
N GLY A 346 -0.27 -11.60 -2.65
CA GLY A 346 0.49 -10.40 -3.02
C GLY A 346 1.21 -10.63 -4.35
N ARG A 347 0.72 -10.06 -5.46
CA ARG A 347 1.33 -10.23 -6.78
C ARG A 347 2.09 -8.98 -7.23
N LEU A 348 3.26 -9.22 -7.81
CA LEU A 348 3.94 -8.21 -8.62
C LEU A 348 3.53 -8.39 -10.10
N MET A 349 3.66 -7.33 -10.88
CA MET A 349 3.40 -7.36 -12.33
C MET A 349 4.54 -8.05 -13.09
N ALA A 350 5.17 -9.04 -12.48
CA ALA A 350 6.30 -9.77 -13.04
C ALA A 350 5.90 -10.57 -14.29
N PRO A 351 6.79 -10.72 -15.27
CA PRO A 351 6.51 -11.56 -16.42
C PRO A 351 6.30 -13.03 -15.98
N PRO A 352 5.49 -13.81 -16.70
CA PRO A 352 5.27 -15.22 -16.39
C PRO A 352 6.58 -16.00 -16.30
N GLY A 353 6.70 -16.84 -15.26
CA GLY A 353 7.91 -17.64 -15.00
C GLY A 353 9.03 -16.88 -14.30
N SER A 354 8.80 -15.65 -13.87
CA SER A 354 9.73 -14.93 -12.99
C SER A 354 9.70 -15.48 -11.57
N ASP A 355 10.86 -15.58 -10.92
CA ASP A 355 10.97 -15.91 -9.49
C ASP A 355 10.34 -14.84 -8.57
N PHE A 356 10.02 -13.67 -9.13
CA PHE A 356 9.47 -12.52 -8.41
C PHE A 356 8.00 -12.26 -8.73
N GLU A 357 7.21 -13.29 -9.00
CA GLU A 357 5.76 -13.14 -9.18
C GLU A 357 5.04 -12.72 -7.89
N LEU A 358 5.59 -13.07 -6.72
CA LEU A 358 5.01 -12.83 -5.42
C LEU A 358 5.81 -11.81 -4.60
N ASP A 359 5.10 -10.93 -3.89
CA ASP A 359 5.69 -9.86 -3.09
C ASP A 359 6.58 -10.38 -1.96
N GLN A 360 6.27 -11.56 -1.39
CA GLN A 360 7.07 -12.18 -0.36
C GLN A 360 8.41 -12.69 -0.89
N TYR A 361 8.48 -13.21 -2.13
CA TYR A 361 9.76 -13.58 -2.74
C TYR A 361 10.63 -12.35 -2.99
N ARG A 362 10.02 -11.27 -3.49
CA ARG A 362 10.72 -10.00 -3.68
C ARG A 362 11.22 -9.44 -2.35
N SER A 363 10.37 -9.42 -1.33
CA SER A 363 10.71 -8.89 0.00
C SER A 363 11.86 -9.64 0.67
N VAL A 364 11.85 -10.98 0.61
CA VAL A 364 12.93 -11.81 1.16
C VAL A 364 14.23 -11.60 0.39
N MET A 365 14.17 -11.49 -0.95
CA MET A 365 15.35 -11.25 -1.77
C MET A 365 15.92 -9.84 -1.55
N ASP A 366 15.08 -8.81 -1.40
CA ASP A 366 15.53 -7.44 -1.13
C ASP A 366 16.23 -7.34 0.24
N LEU A 367 15.72 -8.07 1.24
CA LEU A 367 16.37 -8.22 2.53
C LEU A 367 17.73 -8.91 2.38
N ALA A 368 17.80 -10.01 1.63
CA ALA A 368 19.04 -10.72 1.37
C ALA A 368 20.07 -9.84 0.65
N CYS A 369 19.66 -9.08 -0.37
CA CYS A 369 20.53 -8.15 -1.09
C CYS A 369 21.07 -7.06 -0.16
N THR A 370 20.23 -6.51 0.71
CA THR A 370 20.65 -5.49 1.70
C THR A 370 21.72 -6.04 2.64
N VAL A 371 21.51 -7.25 3.17
CA VAL A 371 22.47 -7.88 4.09
C VAL A 371 23.74 -8.31 3.37
N ALA A 372 23.63 -8.87 2.17
CA ALA A 372 24.79 -9.25 1.36
C ALA A 372 25.69 -8.05 1.03
N TYR A 373 25.06 -6.91 0.66
CA TYR A 373 25.79 -5.66 0.43
C TYR A 373 26.54 -5.20 1.69
N GLN A 374 25.87 -5.15 2.83
CA GLN A 374 26.50 -4.77 4.11
C GLN A 374 27.63 -5.70 4.49
N ALA A 375 27.45 -7.01 4.32
CA ALA A 375 28.47 -8.01 4.59
C ALA A 375 29.67 -7.86 3.63
N GLY A 376 29.41 -7.58 2.35
CA GLY A 376 30.44 -7.39 1.32
C GLY A 376 31.31 -6.16 1.56
N LEU A 377 30.73 -5.06 2.08
CA LEU A 377 31.47 -3.83 2.38
C LEU A 377 32.67 -4.05 3.30
N ARG A 378 32.61 -5.03 4.19
CA ARG A 378 33.70 -5.38 5.09
C ARG A 378 34.97 -5.80 4.33
N PHE A 379 34.83 -6.37 3.15
CA PHE A 379 35.94 -6.92 2.37
C PHE A 379 36.43 -5.96 1.28
N VAL A 380 35.84 -4.79 1.14
CA VAL A 380 36.29 -3.78 0.19
C VAL A 380 37.65 -3.25 0.62
N ASN A 381 38.62 -3.32 -0.30
CA ASN A 381 40.03 -2.94 -0.08
C ASN A 381 40.76 -3.73 1.05
N GLU A 382 40.18 -4.85 1.52
CA GLU A 382 40.89 -5.71 2.45
C GLU A 382 42.02 -6.49 1.75
N SER A 383 43.12 -6.69 2.46
CA SER A 383 44.22 -7.51 1.97
C SER A 383 43.82 -8.99 2.00
N ILE A 384 43.77 -9.60 0.83
CA ILE A 384 43.39 -11.02 0.65
C ILE A 384 44.62 -11.78 0.17
N ARG A 385 44.89 -12.90 0.82
CA ARG A 385 45.99 -13.80 0.38
C ARG A 385 45.55 -14.52 -0.91
N VAL A 386 46.48 -14.62 -1.82
CA VAL A 386 46.31 -15.30 -3.10
C VAL A 386 47.15 -16.58 -3.14
N ASP A 387 46.71 -17.55 -3.93
CA ASP A 387 47.52 -18.71 -4.30
C ASP A 387 48.63 -18.26 -5.20
N PRO A 388 49.92 -18.46 -4.84
CA PRO A 388 51.03 -18.02 -5.66
C PRO A 388 51.11 -18.66 -7.05
N ALA A 389 50.47 -19.82 -7.25
CA ALA A 389 50.48 -20.54 -8.52
C ALA A 389 49.45 -20.01 -9.51
N THR A 390 48.28 -19.55 -9.00
CA THR A 390 47.12 -19.19 -9.84
C THR A 390 46.75 -17.71 -9.78
N GLY A 391 47.15 -16.99 -8.69
CA GLY A 391 46.72 -15.63 -8.43
C GLY A 391 45.25 -15.54 -7.94
N GLY A 392 44.58 -16.67 -7.77
CA GLY A 392 43.25 -16.77 -7.18
C GLY A 392 43.27 -16.61 -5.66
N ILE A 393 42.10 -16.51 -5.02
CA ILE A 393 42.00 -16.40 -3.56
C ILE A 393 42.53 -17.65 -2.87
N ALA A 394 43.35 -17.48 -1.81
CA ALA A 394 43.79 -18.62 -0.98
C ALA A 394 42.57 -19.24 -0.24
N GLU A 395 42.48 -20.56 -0.18
CA GLU A 395 41.35 -21.31 0.37
C GLU A 395 40.94 -20.85 1.77
N LYS A 396 41.89 -20.57 2.64
CA LYS A 396 41.60 -20.09 4.02
C LYS A 396 40.88 -18.75 4.03
N ASP A 397 41.19 -17.83 3.11
CA ASP A 397 40.53 -16.54 3.01
C ASP A 397 39.19 -16.65 2.27
N ALA A 398 39.05 -17.55 1.29
CA ALA A 398 37.77 -17.87 0.64
C ALA A 398 36.76 -18.40 1.67
N VAL A 399 37.11 -19.39 2.47
CA VAL A 399 36.27 -19.96 3.55
C VAL A 399 35.89 -18.89 4.59
N ARG A 400 36.82 -17.97 4.93
CA ARG A 400 36.56 -16.84 5.84
C ARG A 400 35.50 -15.89 5.27
N VAL A 401 35.58 -15.50 4.01
CA VAL A 401 34.63 -14.62 3.32
C VAL A 401 33.27 -15.31 3.23
N GLU A 402 33.23 -16.56 2.76
CA GLU A 402 32.02 -17.37 2.67
C GLU A 402 31.32 -17.50 4.02
N GLY A 403 32.06 -17.86 5.05
CA GLY A 403 31.54 -18.04 6.41
C GLY A 403 30.96 -16.76 6.99
N TYR A 404 31.59 -15.62 6.75
CA TYR A 404 31.10 -14.34 7.24
C TYR A 404 29.80 -13.93 6.53
N ILE A 405 29.78 -13.93 5.19
CA ILE A 405 28.60 -13.55 4.40
C ILE A 405 27.44 -14.53 4.69
N ALA A 406 27.72 -15.83 4.72
CA ALA A 406 26.71 -16.85 5.04
C ALA A 406 26.14 -16.67 6.46
N GLY A 407 26.98 -16.35 7.45
CA GLY A 407 26.56 -16.09 8.83
C GLY A 407 25.61 -14.91 8.93
N MET A 408 25.95 -13.79 8.29
CA MET A 408 25.07 -12.59 8.25
C MET A 408 23.73 -12.87 7.57
N LEU A 409 23.76 -13.54 6.40
CA LEU A 409 22.55 -13.90 5.68
C LEU A 409 21.67 -14.89 6.44
N ARG A 410 22.23 -15.94 7.01
CA ARG A 410 21.48 -16.92 7.83
C ARG A 410 20.83 -16.27 9.05
N ALA A 411 21.52 -15.35 9.71
CA ALA A 411 20.96 -14.61 10.85
C ALA A 411 19.75 -13.76 10.43
N ALA A 412 19.86 -13.04 9.32
CA ALA A 412 18.79 -12.15 8.83
C ALA A 412 17.60 -12.91 8.22
N LEU A 413 17.86 -14.06 7.57
CA LEU A 413 16.85 -14.85 6.86
C LEU A 413 16.30 -16.01 7.70
N LYS A 414 16.65 -16.10 8.97
CA LYS A 414 16.16 -17.16 9.87
C LYS A 414 14.63 -17.21 9.87
N GLY A 415 14.06 -18.37 9.58
CA GLY A 415 12.61 -18.60 9.48
C GLY A 415 11.94 -17.97 8.24
N LYS A 416 12.73 -17.42 7.30
CA LYS A 416 12.21 -16.79 6.06
C LYS A 416 12.53 -17.62 4.81
N VAL A 417 13.32 -18.67 4.96
CA VAL A 417 13.80 -19.54 3.88
C VAL A 417 13.65 -21.00 4.30
N SER A 418 13.73 -21.92 3.35
CA SER A 418 13.57 -23.36 3.56
C SER A 418 14.83 -23.94 4.24
N GLU A 419 14.85 -23.92 5.56
CA GLU A 419 15.93 -24.54 6.34
C GLU A 419 15.52 -25.96 6.77
N GLU A 420 16.36 -26.93 6.47
CA GLU A 420 16.23 -28.31 6.93
C GLU A 420 17.54 -28.78 7.55
N GLU A 421 17.48 -29.68 8.53
CA GLU A 421 18.65 -30.17 9.21
C GLU A 421 19.65 -30.82 8.24
N GLY A 422 20.89 -30.33 8.25
CA GLY A 422 21.96 -30.78 7.36
C GLY A 422 21.91 -30.17 5.95
N GLN A 423 20.88 -29.39 5.59
CA GLN A 423 20.75 -28.75 4.27
C GLN A 423 20.56 -27.24 4.42
N PRO A 424 21.64 -26.44 4.37
CA PRO A 424 21.52 -25.00 4.54
C PRO A 424 20.78 -24.36 3.36
N ALA A 425 19.73 -23.58 3.67
CA ALA A 425 18.98 -22.81 2.67
C ALA A 425 19.81 -21.69 2.03
N VAL A 426 20.86 -21.21 2.71
CA VAL A 426 21.76 -20.18 2.22
C VAL A 426 23.13 -20.78 1.96
N ARG A 427 23.55 -20.73 0.69
CA ARG A 427 24.86 -21.18 0.22
C ARG A 427 25.62 -19.99 -0.34
N VAL A 428 26.85 -19.82 0.14
CA VAL A 428 27.74 -18.75 -0.34
C VAL A 428 28.99 -19.40 -0.86
N GLN A 429 29.41 -19.02 -2.04
CA GLN A 429 30.59 -19.56 -2.72
C GLN A 429 31.39 -18.42 -3.35
N VAL A 430 32.64 -18.31 -2.99
CA VAL A 430 33.60 -17.42 -3.63
C VAL A 430 34.20 -18.12 -4.85
N ASP A 431 34.36 -17.42 -5.95
CA ASP A 431 35.03 -17.93 -7.13
C ASP A 431 36.54 -18.04 -6.86
N ARG A 432 37.05 -19.26 -6.84
CA ARG A 432 38.49 -19.52 -6.63
C ARG A 432 39.31 -19.39 -7.89
N THR A 433 38.68 -19.30 -9.04
CA THR A 433 39.35 -19.25 -10.34
C THR A 433 39.68 -17.83 -10.78
N GLU A 434 39.01 -16.82 -10.22
CA GLU A 434 39.28 -15.42 -10.54
C GLU A 434 40.68 -15.01 -10.06
N ASN A 435 41.51 -14.49 -10.99
CA ASN A 435 42.81 -13.96 -10.64
C ASN A 435 42.69 -12.53 -10.07
N ILE A 436 42.71 -12.46 -8.74
CA ILE A 436 42.51 -11.19 -8.01
C ILE A 436 43.62 -10.17 -8.27
N LEU A 437 44.84 -10.64 -8.51
CA LEU A 437 45.97 -9.74 -8.77
C LEU A 437 45.79 -8.90 -10.04
N SER A 438 45.16 -9.51 -11.06
CA SER A 438 44.91 -8.83 -12.34
C SER A 438 43.58 -8.10 -12.36
N SER A 439 42.49 -8.72 -11.85
CA SER A 439 41.12 -8.20 -11.97
C SER A 439 40.72 -7.27 -10.83
N ARG A 440 41.33 -7.40 -9.66
CA ARG A 440 40.92 -6.75 -8.41
C ARG A 440 39.48 -7.03 -8.01
N ARG A 441 38.91 -8.14 -8.46
CA ARG A 441 37.54 -8.55 -8.19
C ARG A 441 37.53 -9.82 -7.35
N LEU A 442 36.52 -9.91 -6.47
CA LEU A 442 36.20 -11.12 -5.70
C LEU A 442 34.75 -11.52 -5.97
N PRO A 443 34.48 -12.32 -7.01
CA PRO A 443 33.13 -12.78 -7.30
C PRO A 443 32.63 -13.72 -6.22
N VAL A 444 31.43 -13.42 -5.69
CA VAL A 444 30.74 -14.23 -4.69
C VAL A 444 29.37 -14.60 -5.22
N ARG A 445 29.07 -15.89 -5.25
CA ARG A 445 27.75 -16.42 -5.59
C ARG A 445 26.99 -16.74 -4.33
N VAL A 446 25.74 -16.27 -4.22
CA VAL A 446 24.82 -16.56 -3.14
C VAL A 446 23.60 -17.29 -3.71
N GLY A 447 23.32 -18.49 -3.22
CA GLY A 447 22.11 -19.24 -3.51
C GLY A 447 21.20 -19.27 -2.27
N ILE A 448 19.90 -19.02 -2.47
CA ILE A 448 18.90 -19.04 -1.40
C ILE A 448 17.75 -19.92 -1.84
N VAL A 449 17.34 -20.86 -0.96
CA VAL A 449 16.17 -21.71 -1.18
C VAL A 449 14.96 -21.06 -0.50
N PRO A 450 13.98 -20.52 -1.26
CA PRO A 450 12.81 -19.86 -0.69
C PRO A 450 11.85 -20.86 -0.05
N LEU A 451 10.89 -20.36 0.75
CA LEU A 451 9.73 -21.15 1.16
C LEU A 451 8.81 -21.40 -0.05
N GLY A 452 8.19 -22.58 -0.11
CA GLY A 452 7.15 -22.89 -1.07
C GLY A 452 5.78 -22.46 -0.55
N TYR A 453 4.88 -22.04 -1.47
CA TYR A 453 3.50 -21.64 -1.14
C TYR A 453 2.51 -22.50 -1.92
N ALA A 454 1.67 -23.25 -1.20
CA ALA A 454 0.61 -24.05 -1.78
C ALA A 454 -0.58 -23.16 -2.15
N LYS A 455 -0.68 -22.75 -3.41
CA LYS A 455 -1.85 -22.01 -3.95
C LYS A 455 -3.07 -22.93 -4.09
N TYR A 456 -2.84 -24.20 -4.45
CA TYR A 456 -3.88 -25.19 -4.66
C TYR A 456 -3.62 -26.41 -3.77
N ILE A 457 -4.65 -26.86 -3.08
CA ILE A 457 -4.63 -28.07 -2.25
C ILE A 457 -5.68 -29.02 -2.84
N TRP A 458 -5.23 -30.18 -3.31
CA TRP A 458 -6.09 -31.24 -3.82
C TRP A 458 -6.26 -32.28 -2.72
N VAL A 459 -7.51 -32.59 -2.37
CA VAL A 459 -7.83 -33.60 -1.34
C VAL A 459 -8.78 -34.61 -1.95
N ASP A 460 -8.30 -35.83 -2.10
CA ASP A 460 -9.12 -36.98 -2.51
C ASP A 460 -9.69 -37.64 -1.27
N ILE A 461 -11.00 -37.69 -1.15
CA ILE A 461 -11.70 -38.29 0.01
C ILE A 461 -12.53 -39.46 -0.49
N GLY A 462 -12.32 -40.64 0.10
CA GLY A 462 -13.09 -41.83 -0.15
C GLY A 462 -13.27 -42.66 1.10
N PHE A 463 -14.24 -43.56 1.06
CA PHE A 463 -14.36 -44.60 2.11
C PHE A 463 -13.35 -45.69 1.83
N GLU A 464 -12.58 -46.10 2.84
CA GLU A 464 -11.70 -47.28 2.78
C GLU A 464 -12.38 -48.47 3.41
N ASN A 465 -12.34 -49.61 2.70
CA ASN A 465 -12.69 -50.90 3.29
C ASN A 465 -11.42 -51.53 3.87
N PRO A 466 -11.27 -51.62 5.22
CA PRO A 466 -10.04 -52.12 5.84
C PRO A 466 -9.67 -53.56 5.37
N ALA A 467 -10.65 -54.37 4.96
CA ALA A 467 -10.41 -55.71 4.47
C ALA A 467 -9.78 -55.75 3.05
N LEU A 468 -9.84 -54.62 2.29
CA LEU A 468 -9.26 -54.50 0.96
C LEU A 468 -7.91 -53.76 0.97
N ALA A 469 -7.59 -53.02 2.02
CA ALA A 469 -6.36 -52.25 2.16
C ALA A 469 -5.11 -53.13 2.42
N VAL A 470 -5.25 -54.42 2.71
CA VAL A 470 -4.16 -55.36 3.03
C VAL A 470 -3.57 -56.04 1.78
N ARG A 471 -3.95 -55.63 0.57
CA ARG A 471 -3.45 -56.24 -0.69
C ARG A 471 -2.85 -55.22 -1.65
N GLY A 472 -1.96 -54.36 -1.13
CA GLY A 472 -1.15 -53.47 -1.94
C GLY A 472 0.32 -53.58 -1.60
#